data_83699a29f4d4dfeb0e419b5f292d0eb2
#
_entry.id   83699a29f4d4dfeb0e419b5f292d0eb2
#
_cell.length_a   1.000
_cell.length_b   1.000
_cell.length_c   1.000
_cell.angle_alpha   90.00
_cell.angle_beta   90.00
_cell.angle_gamma   90.00
#
_symmetry.space_group_name_H-M   'P 1'
#
loop_
_entity.id
_entity.type
_entity.pdbx_description
1 polymer ?
#
loop_
_entity_poly.entity_id
_entity_poly.type
_entity_poly.pdbx_seq_one_letter_code
_entity_poly.pdbx_strand_id
1 'polypeptide(L)'
;MDTVHLLLPVHNRRDVTLGFVRCLSAQTYPAIRLLLIDDGSTDGTETAVRAAYPSVEVIRGSGSWWWAGCLQRGLDRLAWEGTNASDVVLFANDDTTFAPDYVERAMQYLAGKQGCMLLSSYRDAMTGRVEESGVCADLRTLTFQEARDPATINCLSTRGLFMRWVDVKRVGGFHPLLLPHYLSDYEFTIRAIRRGVRPATTPSIWLRADHALTAARDVDELVGWRFLRYYLSTKYPANPVYQTSFVLLAVPARWMLGNFLRIWRQALQRIVQQGILGLPARVNT
;
A
#
# COMPACT_ATOMS: atom_id res chain seq x y z
N MET A 1 -6.56 6.41 -26.42
CA MET A 1 -6.00 6.97 -25.15
C MET A 1 -6.26 5.92 -24.08
N ASP A 2 -5.21 5.53 -23.33
CA ASP A 2 -5.33 4.51 -22.29
C ASP A 2 -6.08 5.09 -21.08
N THR A 3 -6.96 4.31 -20.44
CA THR A 3 -7.67 4.73 -19.24
C THR A 3 -6.82 4.47 -18.00
N VAL A 4 -6.81 5.40 -17.05
CA VAL A 4 -6.22 5.21 -15.72
C VAL A 4 -7.34 4.83 -14.75
N HIS A 5 -7.32 3.57 -14.30
CA HIS A 5 -8.21 3.04 -13.28
C HIS A 5 -7.60 3.29 -11.90
N LEU A 6 -8.11 4.28 -11.18
CA LEU A 6 -7.63 4.65 -9.86
C LEU A 6 -8.38 3.84 -8.81
N LEU A 7 -7.68 2.96 -8.09
CA LEU A 7 -8.20 2.19 -6.97
C LEU A 7 -7.92 2.92 -5.66
N LEU A 8 -8.98 3.34 -4.96
CA LEU A 8 -8.91 4.12 -3.74
C LEU A 8 -9.62 3.41 -2.58
N PRO A 9 -8.93 2.62 -1.77
CA PRO A 9 -9.46 2.06 -0.53
C PRO A 9 -9.72 3.15 0.51
N VAL A 10 -10.90 3.13 1.14
CA VAL A 10 -11.26 4.09 2.20
C VAL A 10 -12.04 3.39 3.33
N HIS A 11 -11.95 3.92 4.55
CA HIS A 11 -12.76 3.50 5.69
C HIS A 11 -12.84 4.61 6.73
N ASN A 12 -14.04 5.23 6.90
CA ASN A 12 -14.29 6.31 7.87
C ASN A 12 -13.28 7.47 7.79
N ARG A 13 -13.07 8.02 6.59
CA ARG A 13 -12.09 9.08 6.31
C ARG A 13 -12.66 10.18 5.40
N ARG A 14 -13.93 10.56 5.60
CA ARG A 14 -14.66 11.46 4.71
C ARG A 14 -13.87 12.70 4.29
N ASP A 15 -13.38 13.48 5.24
CA ASP A 15 -12.78 14.78 4.94
C ASP A 15 -11.39 14.63 4.27
N VAL A 16 -10.65 13.61 4.64
CA VAL A 16 -9.36 13.25 4.00
C VAL A 16 -9.60 12.82 2.56
N THR A 17 -10.55 11.90 2.35
CA THR A 17 -10.94 11.41 1.02
C THR A 17 -11.44 12.54 0.11
N LEU A 18 -12.20 13.49 0.65
CA LEU A 18 -12.61 14.68 -0.10
C LEU A 18 -11.45 15.58 -0.51
N GLY A 19 -10.39 15.66 0.31
CA GLY A 19 -9.13 16.32 -0.04
C GLY A 19 -8.48 15.72 -1.27
N PHE A 20 -8.36 14.39 -1.30
CA PHE A 20 -7.87 13.63 -2.43
C PHE A 20 -8.73 13.83 -3.69
N VAL A 21 -10.04 13.71 -3.55
CA VAL A 21 -10.99 13.85 -4.67
C VAL A 21 -10.91 15.23 -5.31
N ARG A 22 -10.69 16.31 -4.53
CA ARG A 22 -10.45 17.66 -5.09
C ARG A 22 -9.19 17.70 -5.98
N CYS A 23 -8.09 17.07 -5.56
CA CYS A 23 -6.88 16.97 -6.39
C CYS A 23 -7.14 16.14 -7.65
N LEU A 24 -7.95 15.08 -7.54
CA LEU A 24 -8.33 14.25 -8.68
C LEU A 24 -9.19 14.99 -9.70
N SER A 25 -10.16 15.77 -9.24
CA SER A 25 -11.04 16.59 -10.11
C SER A 25 -10.29 17.68 -10.89
N ALA A 26 -9.12 18.09 -10.41
CA ALA A 26 -8.27 19.09 -11.05
C ALA A 26 -7.29 18.49 -12.08
N GLN A 27 -7.30 17.17 -12.32
CA GLN A 27 -6.32 16.53 -13.21
C GLN A 27 -6.54 16.93 -14.68
N THR A 28 -5.42 17.18 -15.36
CA THR A 28 -5.40 17.50 -16.81
C THR A 28 -5.58 16.27 -17.70
N TYR A 29 -5.25 15.09 -17.20
CA TYR A 29 -5.46 13.84 -17.94
C TYR A 29 -6.96 13.45 -17.94
N PRO A 30 -7.62 13.36 -19.11
CA PRO A 30 -9.08 13.28 -19.15
C PRO A 30 -9.64 11.87 -18.92
N ALA A 31 -8.83 10.83 -19.14
CA ALA A 31 -9.30 9.43 -19.08
C ALA A 31 -8.96 8.79 -17.73
N ILE A 32 -9.55 9.31 -16.65
CA ILE A 32 -9.41 8.77 -15.29
C ILE A 32 -10.76 8.23 -14.84
N ARG A 33 -10.75 7.00 -14.34
CA ARG A 33 -11.88 6.32 -13.75
C ARG A 33 -11.60 6.04 -12.28
N LEU A 34 -12.36 6.64 -11.37
CA LEU A 34 -12.22 6.44 -9.92
C LEU A 34 -13.07 5.25 -9.48
N LEU A 35 -12.41 4.20 -8.95
CA LEU A 35 -13.04 3.12 -8.20
C LEU A 35 -12.76 3.37 -6.70
N LEU A 36 -13.77 3.88 -6.01
CA LEU A 36 -13.74 4.02 -4.55
C LEU A 36 -14.10 2.68 -3.92
N ILE A 37 -13.18 2.08 -3.20
CA ILE A 37 -13.42 0.85 -2.45
C ILE A 37 -13.67 1.22 -0.99
N ASP A 38 -14.95 1.44 -0.68
CA ASP A 38 -15.40 1.85 0.66
C ASP A 38 -15.62 0.61 1.53
N ASP A 39 -14.65 0.33 2.42
CA ASP A 39 -14.72 -0.83 3.31
C ASP A 39 -15.62 -0.56 4.51
N GLY A 40 -16.90 -0.29 4.25
CA GLY A 40 -17.94 -0.17 5.27
C GLY A 40 -17.87 1.12 6.10
N SER A 41 -17.62 2.26 5.46
CA SER A 41 -17.68 3.57 6.15
C SER A 41 -19.10 3.88 6.65
N THR A 42 -19.15 4.50 7.82
CA THR A 42 -20.38 4.95 8.49
C THR A 42 -20.46 6.47 8.69
N ASP A 43 -19.39 7.19 8.31
CA ASP A 43 -19.22 8.63 8.48
C ASP A 43 -19.75 9.48 7.30
N GLY A 44 -20.42 8.83 6.31
CA GLY A 44 -20.92 9.48 5.11
C GLY A 44 -19.88 9.68 4.00
N THR A 45 -18.74 8.99 4.06
CA THR A 45 -17.65 9.07 3.05
C THR A 45 -18.19 8.87 1.63
N GLU A 46 -18.91 7.77 1.36
CA GLU A 46 -19.44 7.49 0.02
C GLU A 46 -20.36 8.61 -0.48
N THR A 47 -21.31 9.06 0.35
CA THR A 47 -22.26 10.11 -0.04
C THR A 47 -21.54 11.40 -0.41
N ALA A 48 -20.55 11.79 0.38
CA ALA A 48 -19.77 12.99 0.14
C ALA A 48 -18.92 12.89 -1.15
N VAL A 49 -18.31 11.74 -1.39
CA VAL A 49 -17.51 11.51 -2.60
C VAL A 49 -18.40 11.51 -3.84
N ARG A 50 -19.58 10.88 -3.82
CA ARG A 50 -20.52 10.92 -4.95
C ARG A 50 -20.99 12.33 -5.28
N ALA A 51 -21.19 13.16 -4.27
CA ALA A 51 -21.54 14.57 -4.48
C ALA A 51 -20.41 15.37 -5.11
N ALA A 52 -19.15 15.11 -4.72
CA ALA A 52 -17.96 15.82 -5.22
C ALA A 52 -17.45 15.29 -6.58
N TYR A 53 -17.66 14.00 -6.86
CA TYR A 53 -17.21 13.31 -8.07
C TYR A 53 -18.31 12.36 -8.59
N PRO A 54 -19.31 12.87 -9.31
CA PRO A 54 -20.51 12.09 -9.70
C PRO A 54 -20.23 10.84 -10.52
N SER A 55 -19.12 10.79 -11.27
CA SER A 55 -18.71 9.63 -12.08
C SER A 55 -18.01 8.53 -11.27
N VAL A 56 -17.90 8.65 -9.94
CA VAL A 56 -17.26 7.65 -9.10
C VAL A 56 -18.01 6.32 -9.13
N GLU A 57 -17.27 5.25 -9.31
CA GLU A 57 -17.78 3.90 -9.06
C GLU A 57 -17.41 3.47 -7.65
N VAL A 58 -18.39 2.94 -6.91
CA VAL A 58 -18.20 2.53 -5.52
C VAL A 58 -18.38 1.03 -5.37
N ILE A 59 -17.37 0.40 -4.79
CA ILE A 59 -17.40 -0.99 -4.34
C ILE A 59 -17.52 -0.96 -2.82
N ARG A 60 -18.65 -1.48 -2.29
CA ARG A 60 -18.92 -1.46 -0.85
C ARG A 60 -18.43 -2.71 -0.18
N GLY A 61 -17.66 -2.53 0.89
CA GLY A 61 -17.14 -3.58 1.76
C GLY A 61 -17.89 -3.72 3.06
N SER A 62 -17.43 -4.68 3.87
CA SER A 62 -18.02 -5.02 5.17
C SER A 62 -17.31 -4.40 6.37
N GLY A 63 -16.24 -3.64 6.17
CA GLY A 63 -15.37 -3.11 7.22
C GLY A 63 -14.25 -4.07 7.65
N SER A 64 -14.05 -5.15 6.89
CA SER A 64 -13.07 -6.19 7.24
C SER A 64 -12.14 -6.59 6.08
N TRP A 65 -12.19 -5.88 4.95
CA TRP A 65 -11.34 -6.19 3.80
C TRP A 65 -9.90 -5.71 3.95
N TRP A 66 -9.69 -4.63 4.71
CA TRP A 66 -8.41 -4.01 4.89
C TRP A 66 -7.78 -3.59 3.55
N TRP A 67 -6.51 -3.22 3.58
CA TRP A 67 -5.81 -2.70 2.38
C TRP A 67 -5.79 -3.70 1.22
N ALA A 68 -5.25 -4.90 1.45
CA ALA A 68 -5.10 -5.91 0.41
C ALA A 68 -6.44 -6.43 -0.12
N GLY A 69 -7.43 -6.60 0.76
CA GLY A 69 -8.76 -7.04 0.36
C GLY A 69 -9.48 -6.00 -0.48
N CYS A 70 -9.39 -4.73 -0.13
CA CYS A 70 -9.95 -3.64 -0.93
C CYS A 70 -9.32 -3.59 -2.32
N LEU A 71 -7.98 -3.59 -2.39
CA LEU A 71 -7.29 -3.58 -3.68
C LEU A 71 -7.64 -4.81 -4.52
N GLN A 72 -7.71 -6.00 -3.90
CA GLN A 72 -8.11 -7.21 -4.60
C GLN A 72 -9.52 -7.09 -5.20
N ARG A 73 -10.49 -6.53 -4.49
CA ARG A 73 -11.85 -6.29 -5.01
C ARG A 73 -11.86 -5.32 -6.19
N GLY A 74 -11.03 -4.29 -6.13
CA GLY A 74 -10.83 -3.40 -7.28
C GLY A 74 -10.27 -4.14 -8.50
N LEU A 75 -9.25 -4.97 -8.31
CA LEU A 75 -8.66 -5.79 -9.39
C LEU A 75 -9.65 -6.82 -9.94
N ASP A 76 -10.44 -7.49 -9.08
CA ASP A 76 -11.47 -8.44 -9.50
C ASP A 76 -12.51 -7.75 -10.37
N ARG A 77 -12.92 -6.51 -10.02
CA ARG A 77 -13.86 -5.69 -10.79
C ARG A 77 -13.29 -5.37 -12.17
N LEU A 78 -12.04 -4.92 -12.26
CA LEU A 78 -11.38 -4.63 -13.53
C LEU A 78 -11.22 -5.89 -14.42
N ALA A 79 -10.95 -7.03 -13.81
CA ALA A 79 -10.86 -8.31 -14.52
C ALA A 79 -12.21 -8.74 -15.09
N TRP A 80 -13.28 -8.60 -14.29
CA TRP A 80 -14.64 -8.96 -14.70
C TRP A 80 -15.16 -8.11 -15.87
N GLU A 81 -14.79 -6.83 -15.91
CA GLU A 81 -15.20 -5.90 -16.97
C GLU A 81 -14.42 -6.05 -18.27
N GLY A 82 -13.36 -6.85 -18.28
CA GLY A 82 -12.53 -7.04 -19.48
C GLY A 82 -11.65 -5.82 -19.80
N THR A 83 -11.13 -5.14 -18.77
CA THR A 83 -10.23 -3.98 -18.89
C THR A 83 -9.15 -4.19 -19.94
N ASN A 84 -8.86 -3.16 -20.76
CA ASN A 84 -7.88 -3.24 -21.83
C ASN A 84 -6.46 -3.48 -21.29
N ALA A 85 -5.68 -4.26 -22.00
CA ALA A 85 -4.31 -4.62 -21.59
C ALA A 85 -3.38 -3.41 -21.46
N SER A 86 -3.61 -2.35 -22.25
CA SER A 86 -2.84 -1.10 -22.24
C SER A 86 -3.26 -0.14 -21.14
N ASP A 87 -4.48 -0.26 -20.59
CA ASP A 87 -4.94 0.60 -19.51
C ASP A 87 -4.01 0.50 -18.29
N VAL A 88 -4.01 1.54 -17.47
CA VAL A 88 -3.13 1.66 -16.31
C VAL A 88 -3.95 1.59 -15.03
N VAL A 89 -3.49 0.81 -14.06
CA VAL A 89 -3.99 0.82 -12.69
C VAL A 89 -3.13 1.74 -11.85
N LEU A 90 -3.75 2.69 -11.16
CA LEU A 90 -3.15 3.52 -10.13
C LEU A 90 -3.65 3.05 -8.77
N PHE A 91 -2.76 2.49 -7.97
CA PHE A 91 -3.01 2.20 -6.55
C PHE A 91 -2.76 3.48 -5.75
N ALA A 92 -3.75 3.98 -5.03
CA ALA A 92 -3.65 5.26 -4.34
C ALA A 92 -4.13 5.19 -2.89
N ASN A 93 -3.58 6.10 -2.06
CA ASN A 93 -4.02 6.35 -0.69
C ASN A 93 -4.72 7.72 -0.64
N ASP A 94 -5.79 7.81 0.13
CA ASP A 94 -6.60 9.03 0.25
C ASP A 94 -5.94 10.16 1.06
N ASP A 95 -4.87 9.87 1.80
CA ASP A 95 -4.08 10.84 2.58
C ASP A 95 -2.97 11.53 1.76
N THR A 96 -3.11 11.55 0.44
CA THR A 96 -2.14 12.17 -0.45
C THR A 96 -2.75 13.31 -1.26
N THR A 97 -1.91 14.30 -1.59
CA THR A 97 -2.23 15.38 -2.52
C THR A 97 -1.20 15.44 -3.64
N PHE A 98 -1.60 15.94 -4.81
CA PHE A 98 -0.77 15.93 -6.00
C PHE A 98 -1.15 17.08 -6.95
N ALA A 99 -0.21 17.43 -7.85
CA ALA A 99 -0.39 18.50 -8.82
C ALA A 99 -1.41 18.15 -9.91
N PRO A 100 -2.04 19.15 -10.58
CA PRO A 100 -3.02 18.89 -11.64
C PRO A 100 -2.51 18.06 -12.81
N ASP A 101 -1.23 18.07 -13.10
CA ASP A 101 -0.59 17.32 -14.19
C ASP A 101 0.05 15.98 -13.76
N TYR A 102 -0.24 15.53 -12.53
CA TYR A 102 0.37 14.34 -11.93
C TYR A 102 0.11 13.07 -12.76
N VAL A 103 -1.16 12.80 -13.09
CA VAL A 103 -1.52 11.60 -13.88
C VAL A 103 -0.99 11.73 -15.31
N GLU A 104 -1.05 12.91 -15.90
CA GLU A 104 -0.54 13.15 -17.25
C GLU A 104 0.97 12.86 -17.34
N ARG A 105 1.77 13.37 -16.40
CA ARG A 105 3.22 13.07 -16.33
C ARG A 105 3.50 11.58 -16.16
N ALA A 106 2.70 10.89 -15.36
CA ALA A 106 2.85 9.44 -15.17
C ALA A 106 2.57 8.69 -16.48
N MET A 107 1.52 9.07 -17.21
CA MET A 107 1.17 8.46 -18.48
C MET A 107 2.20 8.77 -19.58
N GLN A 108 2.75 9.98 -19.60
CA GLN A 108 3.86 10.36 -20.48
C GLN A 108 5.11 9.50 -20.18
N TYR A 109 5.44 9.29 -18.90
CA TYR A 109 6.56 8.42 -18.51
C TYR A 109 6.36 6.98 -18.94
N LEU A 110 5.14 6.44 -18.81
CA LEU A 110 4.80 5.06 -19.18
C LEU A 110 4.60 4.86 -20.68
N ALA A 111 4.57 5.93 -21.48
CA ALA A 111 4.41 5.84 -22.94
C ALA A 111 5.53 5.00 -23.55
N GLY A 112 5.14 3.99 -24.35
CA GLY A 112 6.07 3.05 -24.99
C GLY A 112 6.82 2.09 -24.05
N LYS A 113 6.62 2.17 -22.71
CA LYS A 113 7.24 1.25 -21.75
C LYS A 113 6.29 0.10 -21.40
N GLN A 114 6.81 -1.11 -21.46
CA GLN A 114 6.14 -2.32 -21.02
C GLN A 114 6.93 -2.99 -19.88
N GLY A 115 6.26 -3.79 -19.05
CA GLY A 115 6.91 -4.45 -17.91
C GLY A 115 7.52 -3.45 -16.94
N CYS A 116 6.79 -2.38 -16.62
CA CYS A 116 7.24 -1.30 -15.74
C CYS A 116 6.18 -1.01 -14.68
N MET A 117 6.60 -0.89 -13.44
CA MET A 117 5.81 -0.34 -12.34
C MET A 117 6.46 0.96 -11.87
N LEU A 118 5.71 2.06 -11.96
CA LEU A 118 6.17 3.40 -11.67
C LEU A 118 5.62 3.84 -10.32
N LEU A 119 6.51 4.00 -9.32
CA LEU A 119 6.15 4.58 -8.03
C LEU A 119 6.36 6.09 -8.05
N SER A 120 5.40 6.81 -7.53
CA SER A 120 5.52 8.24 -7.24
C SER A 120 6.50 8.48 -6.11
N SER A 121 7.37 9.47 -6.26
CA SER A 121 8.20 9.95 -5.16
C SER A 121 7.31 10.58 -4.09
N TYR A 122 7.67 10.38 -2.84
CA TYR A 122 6.95 10.91 -1.71
C TYR A 122 7.64 12.15 -1.14
N ARG A 123 6.90 13.22 -0.89
CA ARG A 123 7.43 14.44 -0.28
C ARG A 123 6.63 14.78 0.97
N ASP A 124 7.34 15.01 2.04
CA ASP A 124 6.75 15.54 3.27
C ASP A 124 6.05 16.88 3.00
N ALA A 125 4.84 17.03 3.49
CA ALA A 125 4.01 18.22 3.22
C ALA A 125 4.56 19.48 3.85
N MET A 126 5.27 19.38 4.98
CA MET A 126 5.80 20.49 5.75
C MET A 126 7.18 20.93 5.26
N THR A 127 8.07 19.98 5.01
CA THR A 127 9.48 20.26 4.68
C THR A 127 9.77 20.23 3.18
N GLY A 128 8.89 19.62 2.37
CA GLY A 128 9.12 19.38 0.94
C GLY A 128 10.23 18.35 0.65
N ARG A 129 10.79 17.73 1.69
CA ARG A 129 11.85 16.74 1.56
C ARG A 129 11.32 15.46 0.89
N VAL A 130 12.10 14.88 0.00
CA VAL A 130 11.80 13.55 -0.56
C VAL A 130 12.03 12.51 0.52
N GLU A 131 11.01 11.72 0.85
CA GLU A 131 11.05 10.72 1.91
C GLU A 131 11.03 9.30 1.41
N GLU A 132 10.44 9.04 0.24
CA GLU A 132 10.40 7.71 -0.35
C GLU A 132 10.58 7.80 -1.87
N SER A 133 11.53 7.07 -2.38
CA SER A 133 11.79 6.91 -3.82
C SER A 133 11.89 5.44 -4.25
N GLY A 134 11.61 4.51 -3.33
CA GLY A 134 11.72 3.07 -3.52
C GLY A 134 12.44 2.40 -2.34
N VAL A 135 12.34 1.09 -2.26
CA VAL A 135 12.83 0.31 -1.12
C VAL A 135 13.87 -0.71 -1.57
N CYS A 136 14.96 -0.79 -0.80
CA CYS A 136 15.93 -1.87 -0.82
C CYS A 136 15.58 -2.85 0.32
N ALA A 137 15.00 -3.99 -0.03
CA ALA A 137 14.61 -5.05 0.90
C ALA A 137 15.72 -6.11 1.00
N ASP A 138 16.25 -6.33 2.19
CA ASP A 138 17.06 -7.51 2.49
C ASP A 138 16.16 -8.62 3.04
N LEU A 139 15.82 -9.57 2.19
CA LEU A 139 14.96 -10.70 2.55
C LEU A 139 15.66 -11.75 3.44
N ARG A 140 16.96 -11.65 3.63
CA ARG A 140 17.69 -12.49 4.58
C ARG A 140 17.42 -12.07 6.03
N THR A 141 17.31 -10.76 6.25
CA THR A 141 17.12 -10.17 7.58
C THR A 141 15.74 -9.55 7.79
N LEU A 142 14.90 -9.47 6.74
CA LEU A 142 13.63 -8.76 6.71
C LEU A 142 13.79 -7.28 7.09
N THR A 143 14.84 -6.65 6.59
CA THR A 143 15.04 -5.20 6.73
C THR A 143 14.64 -4.50 5.44
N PHE A 144 13.96 -3.37 5.60
CA PHE A 144 13.46 -2.56 4.51
C PHE A 144 14.01 -1.14 4.70
N GLN A 145 14.77 -0.66 3.75
CA GLN A 145 15.40 0.65 3.82
C GLN A 145 15.09 1.44 2.55
N GLU A 146 15.03 2.75 2.66
CA GLU A 146 14.93 3.60 1.48
C GLU A 146 16.12 3.37 0.55
N ALA A 147 15.84 3.17 -0.73
CA ALA A 147 16.85 2.97 -1.74
C ALA A 147 17.52 4.32 -2.09
N ARG A 148 18.81 4.43 -1.80
CA ARG A 148 19.60 5.63 -2.16
C ARG A 148 19.95 5.68 -3.66
N ASP A 149 20.08 4.51 -4.28
CA ASP A 149 20.34 4.33 -5.70
C ASP A 149 19.12 3.62 -6.34
N PRO A 150 18.49 4.22 -7.36
CA PRO A 150 17.38 3.59 -8.08
C PRO A 150 17.69 2.18 -8.60
N ALA A 151 18.95 1.87 -8.91
CA ALA A 151 19.38 0.53 -9.36
C ALA A 151 19.25 -0.54 -8.26
N THR A 152 19.21 -0.15 -7.00
CA THR A 152 19.07 -1.07 -5.84
C THR A 152 17.63 -1.32 -5.43
N ILE A 153 16.66 -0.67 -6.07
CA ILE A 153 15.24 -0.85 -5.77
C ILE A 153 14.82 -2.28 -6.12
N ASN A 154 14.37 -3.02 -5.13
CA ASN A 154 13.86 -4.38 -5.28
C ASN A 154 12.50 -4.59 -4.61
N CYS A 155 11.89 -3.50 -4.13
CA CYS A 155 10.60 -3.47 -3.48
C CYS A 155 10.01 -2.06 -3.59
N LEU A 156 8.69 -1.95 -3.68
CA LEU A 156 7.98 -0.67 -3.71
C LEU A 156 6.74 -0.74 -2.81
N SER A 157 6.31 0.41 -2.28
CA SER A 157 4.97 0.56 -1.73
C SER A 157 3.93 0.62 -2.86
N THR A 158 2.65 0.60 -2.50
CA THR A 158 1.55 0.83 -3.47
C THR A 158 0.95 2.23 -3.35
N ARG A 159 1.57 3.13 -2.62
CA ARG A 159 1.13 4.52 -2.46
C ARG A 159 1.52 5.35 -3.70
N GLY A 160 0.59 5.48 -4.64
CA GLY A 160 0.84 6.14 -5.93
C GLY A 160 1.63 5.28 -6.91
N LEU A 161 1.33 3.98 -6.95
CA LEU A 161 1.95 3.02 -7.86
C LEU A 161 1.11 2.88 -9.14
N PHE A 162 1.72 3.15 -10.28
CA PHE A 162 1.14 2.95 -11.60
C PHE A 162 1.67 1.68 -12.24
N MET A 163 0.77 0.85 -12.78
CA MET A 163 1.12 -0.35 -13.54
C MET A 163 0.15 -0.56 -14.71
N ARG A 164 0.65 -1.02 -15.86
CA ARG A 164 -0.26 -1.44 -16.92
C ARG A 164 -1.07 -2.66 -16.51
N TRP A 165 -2.33 -2.71 -16.95
CA TRP A 165 -3.22 -3.82 -16.61
C TRP A 165 -2.65 -5.19 -17.05
N VAL A 166 -1.98 -5.26 -18.19
CA VAL A 166 -1.30 -6.49 -18.63
C VAL A 166 -0.25 -6.97 -17.62
N ASP A 167 0.49 -6.05 -17.00
CA ASP A 167 1.50 -6.38 -15.99
C ASP A 167 0.86 -6.76 -14.66
N VAL A 168 -0.21 -6.09 -14.24
CA VAL A 168 -1.00 -6.47 -13.06
C VAL A 168 -1.53 -7.91 -13.22
N LYS A 169 -2.09 -8.25 -14.38
CA LYS A 169 -2.55 -9.64 -14.67
C LYS A 169 -1.41 -10.64 -14.62
N ARG A 170 -0.23 -10.29 -15.13
CA ARG A 170 0.97 -11.15 -15.07
C ARG A 170 1.40 -11.41 -13.63
N VAL A 171 1.34 -10.40 -12.77
CA VAL A 171 1.68 -10.50 -11.35
C VAL A 171 0.62 -11.28 -10.57
N GLY A 172 -0.65 -11.18 -10.96
CA GLY A 172 -1.80 -11.66 -10.21
C GLY A 172 -2.20 -10.67 -9.12
N GLY A 173 -3.20 -11.03 -8.33
CA GLY A 173 -3.74 -10.15 -7.28
C GLY A 173 -2.95 -10.17 -5.98
N PHE A 174 -3.53 -9.55 -4.96
CA PHE A 174 -3.05 -9.59 -3.59
C PHE A 174 -3.45 -10.89 -2.88
N HIS A 175 -2.91 -11.12 -1.69
CA HIS A 175 -3.22 -12.27 -0.83
C HIS A 175 -3.92 -11.83 0.46
N PRO A 176 -5.19 -11.35 0.43
CA PRO A 176 -5.84 -10.69 1.56
C PRO A 176 -6.03 -11.57 2.80
N LEU A 177 -6.11 -12.89 2.64
CA LEU A 177 -6.20 -13.83 3.78
C LEU A 177 -4.86 -14.00 4.50
N LEU A 178 -3.76 -13.91 3.77
CA LEU A 178 -2.41 -14.12 4.30
C LEU A 178 -1.73 -12.80 4.72
N LEU A 179 -2.00 -11.73 3.99
CA LEU A 179 -1.46 -10.38 4.19
C LEU A 179 -2.58 -9.36 4.00
N PRO A 180 -3.48 -9.19 4.98
CA PRO A 180 -4.63 -8.30 4.82
C PRO A 180 -4.27 -6.82 4.76
N HIS A 181 -3.17 -6.40 5.40
CA HIS A 181 -2.79 -5.00 5.51
C HIS A 181 -1.29 -4.78 5.27
N TYR A 182 -0.48 -4.81 6.32
CA TYR A 182 0.96 -4.57 6.21
C TYR A 182 1.66 -5.67 5.39
N LEU A 183 2.75 -5.32 4.73
CA LEU A 183 3.60 -6.16 3.89
C LEU A 183 2.92 -6.68 2.60
N SER A 184 1.64 -6.45 2.40
CA SER A 184 0.92 -6.89 1.20
C SER A 184 1.42 -6.20 -0.07
N ASP A 185 1.73 -4.92 0.01
CA ASP A 185 2.32 -4.11 -1.04
C ASP A 185 3.76 -4.57 -1.38
N TYR A 186 4.56 -4.81 -0.35
CA TYR A 186 5.93 -5.31 -0.54
C TYR A 186 5.95 -6.71 -1.16
N GLU A 187 5.08 -7.61 -0.71
CA GLU A 187 4.94 -8.94 -1.33
C GLU A 187 4.54 -8.81 -2.81
N PHE A 188 3.52 -7.99 -3.10
CA PHE A 188 3.03 -7.79 -4.45
C PHE A 188 4.14 -7.26 -5.38
N THR A 189 4.87 -6.24 -4.98
CA THR A 189 5.91 -5.62 -5.81
C THR A 189 7.18 -6.48 -5.93
N ILE A 190 7.59 -7.20 -4.89
CA ILE A 190 8.67 -8.21 -4.97
C ILE A 190 8.30 -9.32 -5.95
N ARG A 191 7.05 -9.80 -5.92
CA ARG A 191 6.54 -10.79 -6.86
C ARG A 191 6.48 -10.24 -8.29
N ALA A 192 6.12 -8.97 -8.46
CA ALA A 192 6.14 -8.27 -9.73
C ALA A 192 7.55 -8.25 -10.34
N ILE A 193 8.56 -7.88 -9.56
CA ILE A 193 9.96 -7.89 -10.01
C ILE A 193 10.41 -9.29 -10.42
N ARG A 194 10.08 -10.31 -9.66
CA ARG A 194 10.39 -11.71 -10.00
C ARG A 194 9.70 -12.19 -11.29
N ARG A 195 8.59 -11.56 -11.65
CA ARG A 195 7.85 -11.81 -12.90
C ARG A 195 8.27 -10.89 -14.04
N GLY A 196 9.38 -10.17 -13.88
CA GLY A 196 9.99 -9.35 -14.93
C GLY A 196 9.40 -7.95 -15.08
N VAL A 197 8.60 -7.47 -14.10
CA VAL A 197 8.13 -6.08 -14.07
C VAL A 197 9.18 -5.23 -13.34
N ARG A 198 9.77 -4.26 -14.05
CA ARG A 198 10.86 -3.43 -13.52
C ARG A 198 10.33 -2.28 -12.67
N PRO A 199 10.88 -2.06 -11.47
CA PRO A 199 10.55 -0.88 -10.67
C PRO A 199 11.14 0.37 -11.32
N ALA A 200 10.42 1.47 -11.22
CA ALA A 200 10.87 2.78 -11.67
C ALA A 200 10.35 3.86 -10.73
N THR A 201 11.16 4.89 -10.54
CA THR A 201 10.81 6.13 -9.84
C THR A 201 11.34 7.32 -10.64
N THR A 202 10.73 8.48 -10.48
CA THR A 202 11.21 9.71 -11.10
C THR A 202 10.85 10.92 -10.24
N PRO A 203 11.76 11.90 -10.09
CA PRO A 203 11.49 13.12 -9.33
C PRO A 203 10.35 13.98 -9.88
N SER A 204 9.97 13.78 -11.14
CA SER A 204 8.90 14.56 -11.81
C SER A 204 7.49 14.12 -11.38
N ILE A 205 7.34 12.94 -10.81
CA ILE A 205 6.06 12.36 -10.39
C ILE A 205 6.10 12.16 -8.89
N TRP A 206 5.37 13.02 -8.16
CA TRP A 206 5.44 13.03 -6.70
C TRP A 206 4.08 13.31 -6.06
N LEU A 207 3.93 12.80 -4.86
CA LEU A 207 2.81 12.99 -3.95
C LEU A 207 3.28 13.75 -2.71
N ARG A 208 2.38 14.51 -2.11
CA ARG A 208 2.53 15.00 -0.72
C ARG A 208 1.61 14.21 0.17
N ALA A 209 2.06 13.84 1.34
CA ALA A 209 1.18 13.31 2.36
C ALA A 209 1.45 13.97 3.72
N ASP A 210 0.42 13.93 4.54
CA ASP A 210 0.46 14.45 5.90
C ASP A 210 0.64 13.27 6.87
N HIS A 211 1.83 13.15 7.46
CA HIS A 211 2.13 12.11 8.44
C HIS A 211 1.29 12.20 9.71
N ALA A 212 0.76 13.38 10.04
CA ALA A 212 -0.10 13.56 11.20
C ALA A 212 -1.39 12.71 11.10
N LEU A 213 -1.80 12.34 9.89
CA LEU A 213 -2.99 11.54 9.63
C LEU A 213 -2.75 10.02 9.77
N THR A 214 -1.50 9.57 9.89
CA THR A 214 -1.10 8.15 9.92
C THR A 214 -0.45 7.72 11.24
N ALA A 215 -0.55 8.50 12.32
CA ALA A 215 0.12 8.23 13.60
C ALA A 215 -0.20 6.82 14.13
N ALA A 216 0.82 5.97 14.21
CA ALA A 216 0.75 4.67 14.87
C ALA A 216 0.55 4.87 16.38
N ARG A 217 -0.32 4.05 17.00
CA ARG A 217 -0.44 4.05 18.46
C ARG A 217 0.86 3.52 19.06
N ASP A 218 1.30 4.14 20.14
CA ASP A 218 2.41 3.63 20.91
C ASP A 218 2.04 2.28 21.55
N VAL A 219 2.62 1.22 21.01
CA VAL A 219 2.36 -0.19 21.40
C VAL A 219 3.21 -0.60 22.57
N ASP A 220 4.31 0.11 22.79
CA ASP A 220 5.31 -0.28 23.77
C ASP A 220 4.82 -0.08 25.21
N GLU A 221 3.78 0.74 25.39
CA GLU A 221 3.10 0.92 26.69
C GLU A 221 2.00 -0.13 26.99
N LEU A 222 1.55 -0.91 25.97
CA LEU A 222 0.51 -1.89 26.16
C LEU A 222 1.04 -3.13 26.88
N VAL A 223 0.26 -3.64 27.86
CA VAL A 223 0.60 -4.85 28.63
C VAL A 223 -0.58 -5.79 28.79
N GLY A 224 -0.31 -7.04 29.17
CA GLY A 224 -1.30 -8.06 29.45
C GLY A 224 -2.19 -8.40 28.26
N TRP A 225 -3.47 -8.63 28.51
CA TRP A 225 -4.43 -9.02 27.47
C TRP A 225 -4.62 -7.92 26.38
N ARG A 226 -4.51 -6.66 26.74
CA ARG A 226 -4.61 -5.54 25.79
C ARG A 226 -3.46 -5.57 24.78
N PHE A 227 -2.25 -5.87 25.24
CA PHE A 227 -1.10 -6.10 24.37
C PHE A 227 -1.33 -7.28 23.43
N LEU A 228 -1.68 -8.46 23.96
CA LEU A 228 -1.87 -9.67 23.15
C LEU A 228 -2.91 -9.47 22.06
N ARG A 229 -4.05 -8.86 22.40
CA ARG A 229 -5.13 -8.57 21.45
C ARG A 229 -4.67 -7.64 20.32
N TYR A 230 -3.89 -6.61 20.64
CA TYR A 230 -3.38 -5.69 19.64
C TYR A 230 -2.23 -6.30 18.85
N TYR A 231 -1.28 -6.97 19.50
CA TYR A 231 -0.11 -7.61 18.90
C TYR A 231 -0.45 -8.64 17.82
N LEU A 232 -1.53 -9.39 18.05
CA LEU A 232 -2.02 -10.40 17.10
C LEU A 232 -3.11 -9.85 16.15
N SER A 233 -3.41 -8.56 16.22
CA SER A 233 -4.41 -7.94 15.34
C SER A 233 -3.83 -7.56 13.97
N THR A 234 -4.72 -7.32 13.00
CA THR A 234 -4.37 -6.80 11.68
C THR A 234 -3.78 -5.38 11.74
N LYS A 235 -4.03 -4.66 12.83
CA LYS A 235 -3.53 -3.29 13.04
C LYS A 235 -2.07 -3.22 13.47
N TYR A 236 -1.46 -4.36 13.80
CA TYR A 236 -0.07 -4.36 14.26
C TYR A 236 0.90 -4.67 13.10
N PRO A 237 1.81 -3.73 12.75
CA PRO A 237 2.70 -3.91 11.59
C PRO A 237 3.63 -5.13 11.68
N ALA A 238 4.08 -5.44 12.89
CA ALA A 238 5.00 -6.55 13.15
C ALA A 238 4.28 -7.81 13.68
N ASN A 239 3.02 -8.03 13.31
CA ASN A 239 2.28 -9.23 13.67
C ASN A 239 3.02 -10.48 13.17
N PRO A 240 3.43 -11.42 14.07
CA PRO A 240 4.26 -12.55 13.70
C PRO A 240 3.58 -13.52 12.72
N VAL A 241 2.25 -13.59 12.73
CA VAL A 241 1.49 -14.42 11.78
C VAL A 241 1.63 -13.85 10.37
N TYR A 242 1.44 -12.54 10.19
CA TYR A 242 1.58 -11.91 8.88
C TYR A 242 3.03 -11.83 8.42
N GLN A 243 3.99 -11.64 9.32
CA GLN A 243 5.40 -11.77 8.98
C GLN A 243 5.75 -13.19 8.51
N THR A 244 5.18 -14.22 9.15
CA THR A 244 5.32 -15.62 8.72
C THR A 244 4.73 -15.83 7.32
N SER A 245 3.54 -15.30 7.05
CA SER A 245 2.91 -15.34 5.72
C SER A 245 3.79 -14.65 4.66
N PHE A 246 4.35 -13.48 4.99
CA PHE A 246 5.28 -12.79 4.09
C PHE A 246 6.53 -13.62 3.80
N VAL A 247 7.10 -14.28 4.81
CA VAL A 247 8.26 -15.16 4.61
C VAL A 247 7.93 -16.29 3.64
N LEU A 248 6.75 -16.92 3.79
CA LEU A 248 6.32 -18.00 2.90
C LEU A 248 6.13 -17.53 1.44
N LEU A 249 5.63 -16.32 1.25
CA LEU A 249 5.29 -15.77 -0.07
C LEU A 249 6.49 -15.11 -0.76
N ALA A 250 7.30 -14.36 -0.01
CA ALA A 250 8.30 -13.47 -0.57
C ALA A 250 9.75 -13.89 -0.35
N VAL A 251 10.05 -14.73 0.64
CA VAL A 251 11.46 -15.04 0.99
C VAL A 251 11.94 -16.30 0.26
N PRO A 252 13.17 -16.30 -0.30
CA PRO A 252 13.78 -17.51 -0.84
C PRO A 252 13.92 -18.61 0.21
N ALA A 253 13.68 -19.89 -0.19
CA ALA A 253 13.64 -21.05 0.71
C ALA A 253 14.86 -21.16 1.64
N ARG A 254 16.05 -20.84 1.13
CA ARG A 254 17.32 -20.86 1.91
C ARG A 254 17.33 -19.96 3.14
N TRP A 255 16.46 -18.94 3.20
CA TRP A 255 16.40 -17.98 4.32
C TRP A 255 15.13 -18.12 5.16
N MET A 256 14.18 -18.96 4.75
CA MET A 256 12.89 -19.11 5.44
C MET A 256 13.05 -19.55 6.89
N LEU A 257 13.82 -20.64 7.13
CA LEU A 257 13.99 -21.18 8.49
C LEU A 257 14.59 -20.16 9.44
N GLY A 258 15.64 -19.44 9.00
CA GLY A 258 16.27 -18.40 9.83
C GLY A 258 15.32 -17.25 10.16
N ASN A 259 14.47 -16.85 9.19
CA ASN A 259 13.46 -15.84 9.42
C ASN A 259 12.36 -16.33 10.38
N PHE A 260 11.85 -17.56 10.22
CA PHE A 260 10.85 -18.13 11.16
C PHE A 260 11.37 -18.17 12.59
N LEU A 261 12.57 -18.69 12.78
CA LEU A 261 13.18 -18.76 14.12
C LEU A 261 13.32 -17.37 14.75
N ARG A 262 13.73 -16.37 13.98
CA ARG A 262 13.88 -14.99 14.46
C ARG A 262 12.54 -14.37 14.81
N ILE A 263 11.53 -14.47 13.91
CA ILE A 263 10.19 -13.92 14.12
C ILE A 263 9.58 -14.52 15.40
N TRP A 264 9.57 -15.83 15.51
CA TRP A 264 8.90 -16.49 16.63
C TRP A 264 9.66 -16.37 17.94
N ARG A 265 11.01 -16.29 17.92
CA ARG A 265 11.79 -15.95 19.12
C ARG A 265 11.44 -14.55 19.63
N GLN A 266 11.40 -13.55 18.74
CA GLN A 266 11.03 -12.18 19.11
C GLN A 266 9.56 -12.12 19.59
N ALA A 267 8.67 -12.82 18.91
CA ALA A 267 7.27 -12.89 19.31
C ALA A 267 7.09 -13.48 20.69
N LEU A 268 7.75 -14.60 20.97
CA LEU A 268 7.70 -15.26 22.27
C LEU A 268 8.25 -14.34 23.37
N GLN A 269 9.39 -13.68 23.13
CA GLN A 269 9.96 -12.73 24.09
C GLN A 269 8.99 -11.60 24.43
N ARG A 270 8.34 -10.99 23.43
CA ARG A 270 7.34 -9.93 23.65
C ARG A 270 6.07 -10.46 24.34
N ILE A 271 5.58 -11.61 23.95
CA ILE A 271 4.40 -12.25 24.58
C ILE A 271 4.66 -12.53 26.07
N VAL A 272 5.83 -13.08 26.41
CA VAL A 272 6.21 -13.34 27.80
C VAL A 272 6.36 -12.01 28.56
N GLN A 273 7.14 -11.07 28.03
CA GLN A 273 7.46 -9.82 28.72
C GLN A 273 6.22 -8.94 28.91
N GLN A 274 5.56 -8.57 27.82
CA GLN A 274 4.43 -7.61 27.84
C GLN A 274 3.10 -8.31 28.11
N GLY A 275 2.89 -9.51 27.55
CA GLY A 275 1.62 -10.24 27.65
C GLY A 275 1.43 -10.93 28.99
N ILE A 276 2.44 -11.64 29.48
CA ILE A 276 2.34 -12.48 30.69
C ILE A 276 2.85 -11.73 31.93
N LEU A 277 4.06 -11.18 31.87
CA LEU A 277 4.68 -10.50 33.02
C LEU A 277 4.17 -9.07 33.21
N GLY A 278 3.44 -8.50 32.24
CA GLY A 278 2.92 -7.14 32.33
C GLY A 278 4.00 -6.05 32.37
N LEU A 279 5.19 -6.32 31.83
CA LEU A 279 6.30 -5.38 31.78
C LEU A 279 6.31 -4.67 30.41
N PRO A 280 6.30 -3.32 30.36
CA PRO A 280 6.35 -2.61 29.09
C PRO A 280 7.65 -2.92 28.31
N ALA A 281 7.65 -2.68 27.00
CA ALA A 281 8.87 -2.83 26.20
C ALA A 281 9.95 -1.90 26.76
N ARG A 282 11.18 -2.38 26.87
CA ARG A 282 12.32 -1.50 27.18
C ARG A 282 12.52 -0.56 25.99
N VAL A 283 12.36 0.73 26.20
CA VAL A 283 12.79 1.75 25.25
C VAL A 283 14.32 1.63 25.18
N ASN A 284 14.83 1.11 24.07
CA ASN A 284 16.26 1.23 23.80
C ASN A 284 16.53 2.71 23.48
N THR A 285 16.99 3.45 24.49
CA THR A 285 17.54 4.80 24.37
C THR A 285 18.82 4.77 23.54
#